data_ad58cef13c632b57a35cd9fa8177215c
#
_entry.id   ad58cef13c632b57a35cd9fa8177215c
#
_cell.length_a   1.000
_cell.length_b   1.000
_cell.length_c   1.000
_cell.angle_alpha   90.00
_cell.angle_beta   90.00
_cell.angle_gamma   90.00
#
_symmetry.space_group_name_H-M   'P 1'
#
loop_
_entity.id
_entity.type
_entity.pdbx_description
1 polymer ?
#
loop_
_entity_poly.entity_id
_entity_poly.type
_entity_poly.pdbx_seq_one_letter_code
_entity_poly.pdbx_strand_id
1 'polypeptide(L)'
;MEFTESPEVAGFRAEVRTWMAENLPKLSWPEPPDLESKLPFWRSYQSMLFEAGYAGLTWSTEFGGQGIDERRASVFTEEAQSAGAPERLNTIGEDFAGPTIAHFGTQEQKDAHLRRILTGEDIWCQLFSEPESGSDLASLRTKAVKVEGGYRITGQKIWTSRAQLASY
;
A
#
# COMPACT_ATOMS: atom_id res chain seq x y z
N MET A 1 9.31 -1.69 -33.23
CA MET A 1 8.02 -1.86 -32.55
C MET A 1 7.73 -0.53 -31.89
N GLU A 2 6.77 0.23 -32.38
CA GLU A 2 6.39 1.51 -31.77
C GLU A 2 5.46 1.21 -30.60
N PHE A 3 5.89 1.57 -29.39
CA PHE A 3 5.07 1.50 -28.18
C PHE A 3 4.31 2.82 -28.01
N THR A 4 3.32 3.04 -28.86
CA THR A 4 2.46 4.22 -28.76
C THR A 4 1.40 3.99 -27.67
N GLU A 5 1.35 4.88 -26.70
CA GLU A 5 0.29 4.85 -25.68
C GLU A 5 -1.07 5.16 -26.32
N SER A 6 -2.12 4.53 -25.81
CA SER A 6 -3.48 4.91 -26.18
C SER A 6 -3.78 6.35 -25.70
N PRO A 7 -4.68 7.08 -26.38
CA PRO A 7 -5.06 8.44 -25.96
C PRO A 7 -5.55 8.49 -24.49
N GLU A 8 -6.21 7.45 -24.01
CA GLU A 8 -6.70 7.33 -22.65
C GLU A 8 -5.53 7.25 -21.64
N VAL A 9 -4.53 6.41 -21.92
CA VAL A 9 -3.33 6.25 -21.08
C VAL A 9 -2.50 7.54 -21.09
N ALA A 10 -2.32 8.16 -22.25
CA ALA A 10 -1.61 9.43 -22.38
C ALA A 10 -2.33 10.57 -21.62
N GLY A 11 -3.66 10.60 -21.67
CA GLY A 11 -4.48 11.55 -20.90
C GLY A 11 -4.28 11.37 -19.40
N PHE A 12 -4.39 10.14 -18.91
CA PHE A 12 -4.15 9.82 -17.49
C PHE A 12 -2.73 10.17 -17.03
N ARG A 13 -1.72 9.90 -17.88
CA ARG A 13 -0.34 10.31 -17.61
C ARG A 13 -0.19 11.81 -17.44
N ALA A 14 -0.81 12.59 -18.32
CA ALA A 14 -0.77 14.06 -18.24
C ALA A 14 -1.46 14.57 -16.97
N GLU A 15 -2.58 13.98 -16.58
CA GLU A 15 -3.30 14.29 -15.35
C GLU A 15 -2.43 14.03 -14.12
N VAL A 16 -1.86 12.82 -13.99
CA VAL A 16 -0.98 12.45 -12.87
C VAL A 16 0.23 13.37 -12.79
N ARG A 17 0.88 13.66 -13.92
CA ARG A 17 2.03 14.57 -13.98
C ARG A 17 1.67 15.97 -13.48
N THR A 18 0.55 16.49 -13.90
CA THR A 18 0.05 17.80 -13.44
C THR A 18 -0.21 17.78 -11.96
N TRP A 19 -0.91 16.75 -11.48
CA TRP A 19 -1.19 16.62 -10.05
C TRP A 19 0.09 16.54 -9.21
N MET A 20 1.08 15.76 -9.63
CA MET A 20 2.37 15.66 -8.94
C MET A 20 3.06 17.02 -8.87
N ALA A 21 3.12 17.75 -9.98
CA ALA A 21 3.75 19.08 -10.04
C ALA A 21 3.08 20.10 -9.10
N GLU A 22 1.76 20.02 -8.95
CA GLU A 22 0.98 20.95 -8.12
C GLU A 22 0.97 20.58 -6.63
N ASN A 23 1.11 19.30 -6.30
CA ASN A 23 0.86 18.81 -4.95
C ASN A 23 2.12 18.41 -4.19
N LEU A 24 3.14 17.81 -4.84
CA LEU A 24 4.38 17.48 -4.15
C LEU A 24 5.07 18.67 -3.47
N PRO A 25 5.08 19.90 -4.04
CA PRO A 25 5.65 21.06 -3.35
C PRO A 25 4.94 21.46 -2.05
N LYS A 26 3.73 20.94 -1.79
CA LYS A 26 2.99 21.18 -0.54
C LYS A 26 3.50 20.32 0.62
N LEU A 27 4.25 19.26 0.33
CA LEU A 27 4.94 18.47 1.34
C LEU A 27 6.16 19.20 1.86
N SER A 28 6.50 18.97 3.12
CA SER A 28 7.71 19.51 3.74
C SER A 28 8.95 18.78 3.22
N TRP A 29 9.42 19.18 2.05
CA TRP A 29 10.59 18.58 1.39
C TRP A 29 11.91 19.24 1.82
N PRO A 30 13.03 18.52 1.93
CA PRO A 30 13.20 17.08 1.67
C PRO A 30 12.59 16.18 2.73
N GLU A 31 12.40 14.89 2.39
CA GLU A 31 11.94 13.87 3.32
C GLU A 31 12.81 13.86 4.59
N PRO A 32 12.24 13.91 5.79
CA PRO A 32 13.00 13.92 7.04
C PRO A 32 13.94 12.70 7.16
N PRO A 33 15.11 12.84 7.81
CA PRO A 33 16.09 11.76 7.88
C PRO A 33 15.74 10.66 8.88
N ASP A 34 15.03 10.99 9.96
CA ASP A 34 14.70 10.07 11.04
C ASP A 34 13.27 9.51 10.93
N LEU A 35 13.05 8.32 11.48
CA LEU A 35 11.78 7.60 11.36
C LEU A 35 10.62 8.32 12.04
N GLU A 36 10.87 9.00 13.15
CA GLU A 36 9.84 9.70 13.92
C GLU A 36 9.22 10.83 13.09
N SER A 37 10.07 11.63 12.44
CA SER A 37 9.64 12.71 11.54
C SER A 37 9.13 12.21 10.19
N LYS A 38 9.64 11.07 9.69
CA LYS A 38 9.19 10.47 8.44
C LYS A 38 7.74 10.00 8.50
N LEU A 39 7.30 9.44 9.60
CA LEU A 39 5.96 8.88 9.69
C LEU A 39 4.85 9.93 9.47
N PRO A 40 4.87 11.11 10.11
CA PRO A 40 3.93 12.18 9.78
C PRO A 40 4.02 12.65 8.32
N PHE A 41 5.23 12.73 7.78
CA PHE A 41 5.46 13.12 6.38
C PHE A 41 4.83 12.11 5.40
N TRP A 42 5.06 10.82 5.58
CA TRP A 42 4.46 9.77 4.76
C TRP A 42 2.94 9.69 4.92
N ARG A 43 2.41 9.94 6.13
CA ARG A 43 0.96 10.03 6.37
C ARG A 43 0.35 11.21 5.61
N SER A 44 1.03 12.34 5.57
CA SER A 44 0.56 13.50 4.80
C SER A 44 0.50 13.18 3.30
N TYR A 45 1.52 12.52 2.77
CA TYR A 45 1.50 12.09 1.37
C TYR A 45 0.40 11.05 1.08
N GLN A 46 0.23 10.06 1.96
CA GLN A 46 -0.84 9.06 1.84
C GLN A 46 -2.24 9.69 1.86
N SER A 47 -2.47 10.66 2.74
CA SER A 47 -3.73 11.43 2.78
C SER A 47 -3.97 12.18 1.48
N MET A 48 -2.95 12.84 0.94
CA MET A 48 -3.06 13.54 -0.35
C MET A 48 -3.40 12.56 -1.49
N LEU A 49 -2.79 11.39 -1.53
CA LEU A 49 -3.11 10.34 -2.50
C LEU A 49 -4.56 9.88 -2.36
N PHE A 50 -5.00 9.63 -1.13
CA PHE A 50 -6.37 9.20 -0.87
C PHE A 50 -7.40 10.26 -1.29
N GLU A 51 -7.19 11.52 -0.92
CA GLU A 51 -8.08 12.64 -1.26
C GLU A 51 -8.17 12.88 -2.76
N ALA A 52 -7.07 12.64 -3.50
CA ALA A 52 -7.02 12.76 -4.94
C ALA A 52 -7.49 11.49 -5.69
N GLY A 53 -7.81 10.40 -4.98
CA GLY A 53 -8.22 9.15 -5.58
C GLY A 53 -7.06 8.31 -6.14
N TYR A 54 -5.83 8.57 -5.74
CA TYR A 54 -4.65 7.80 -6.18
C TYR A 54 -4.25 6.67 -5.21
N ALA A 55 -4.87 6.56 -4.04
CA ALA A 55 -4.78 5.38 -3.19
C ALA A 55 -5.75 4.30 -3.69
N GLY A 56 -5.30 3.05 -3.75
CA GLY A 56 -6.12 1.92 -4.18
C GLY A 56 -6.62 2.01 -5.63
N LEU A 57 -5.80 2.48 -6.57
CA LEU A 57 -6.16 2.73 -7.96
C LEU A 57 -6.87 1.55 -8.64
N THR A 58 -6.41 0.33 -8.42
CA THR A 58 -6.97 -0.89 -9.01
C THR A 58 -8.12 -1.51 -8.20
N TRP A 59 -8.35 -1.02 -6.98
CA TRP A 59 -9.42 -1.53 -6.15
C TRP A 59 -10.79 -1.17 -6.73
N SER A 60 -11.79 -2.03 -6.50
CA SER A 60 -13.18 -1.72 -6.83
C SER A 60 -13.63 -0.41 -6.16
N THR A 61 -14.46 0.35 -6.84
CA THR A 61 -15.08 1.56 -6.31
C THR A 61 -15.95 1.30 -5.07
N GLU A 62 -16.48 0.09 -4.93
CA GLU A 62 -17.18 -0.38 -3.72
C GLU A 62 -16.31 -0.26 -2.47
N PHE A 63 -14.99 -0.44 -2.62
CA PHE A 63 -14.02 -0.40 -1.51
C PHE A 63 -13.21 0.90 -1.46
N GLY A 64 -13.64 1.92 -2.18
CA GLY A 64 -13.01 3.24 -2.19
C GLY A 64 -11.87 3.40 -3.20
N GLY A 65 -11.65 2.43 -4.09
CA GLY A 65 -10.70 2.52 -5.18
C GLY A 65 -11.28 3.20 -6.42
N GLN A 66 -10.48 3.26 -7.49
CA GLN A 66 -10.86 3.86 -8.77
C GLN A 66 -11.28 2.82 -9.83
N GLY A 67 -11.03 1.54 -9.61
CA GLY A 67 -11.33 0.47 -10.56
C GLY A 67 -10.59 0.58 -11.88
N ILE A 68 -9.45 1.26 -11.91
CA ILE A 68 -8.67 1.38 -13.15
C ILE A 68 -7.84 0.11 -13.40
N ASP A 69 -7.45 -0.06 -14.65
CA ASP A 69 -6.60 -1.18 -15.06
C ASP A 69 -5.14 -1.02 -14.59
N GLU A 70 -4.42 -2.16 -14.55
CA GLU A 70 -3.03 -2.24 -14.12
C GLU A 70 -2.08 -1.37 -14.95
N ARG A 71 -2.41 -1.11 -16.23
CA ARG A 71 -1.58 -0.28 -17.09
C ARG A 71 -1.60 1.17 -16.64
N ARG A 72 -2.77 1.72 -16.30
CA ARG A 72 -2.88 3.07 -15.75
C ARG A 72 -2.28 3.16 -14.35
N ALA A 73 -2.44 2.13 -13.52
CA ALA A 73 -1.78 2.07 -12.21
C ALA A 73 -0.24 2.08 -12.36
N SER A 74 0.31 1.38 -13.36
CA SER A 74 1.75 1.44 -13.68
C SER A 74 2.19 2.84 -14.11
N VAL A 75 1.38 3.53 -14.92
CA VAL A 75 1.65 4.93 -15.33
C VAL A 75 1.72 5.86 -14.13
N PHE A 76 0.83 5.71 -13.14
CA PHE A 76 0.93 6.46 -11.88
C PHE A 76 2.28 6.25 -11.21
N THR A 77 2.72 5.01 -11.10
CA THR A 77 4.00 4.66 -10.47
C THR A 77 5.18 5.29 -11.23
N GLU A 78 5.18 5.23 -12.56
CA GLU A 78 6.21 5.85 -13.41
C GLU A 78 6.29 7.37 -13.22
N GLU A 79 5.14 8.05 -13.23
CA GLU A 79 5.09 9.51 -13.04
C GLU A 79 5.49 9.92 -11.61
N ALA A 80 5.06 9.17 -10.60
CA ALA A 80 5.46 9.40 -9.21
C ALA A 80 6.98 9.27 -9.03
N GLN A 81 7.59 8.22 -9.58
CA GLN A 81 9.04 8.05 -9.56
C GLN A 81 9.77 9.17 -10.32
N SER A 82 9.27 9.55 -11.50
CA SER A 82 9.85 10.61 -12.32
C SER A 82 9.79 11.98 -11.63
N ALA A 83 8.74 12.21 -10.85
CA ALA A 83 8.55 13.43 -10.07
C ALA A 83 9.33 13.43 -8.75
N GLY A 84 10.00 12.33 -8.39
CA GLY A 84 10.68 12.17 -7.11
C GLY A 84 9.73 12.12 -5.91
N ALA A 85 8.52 11.60 -6.10
CA ALA A 85 7.53 11.47 -5.04
C ALA A 85 8.02 10.53 -3.92
N PRO A 86 7.58 10.74 -2.67
CA PRO A 86 7.86 9.82 -1.57
C PRO A 86 7.33 8.41 -1.84
N GLU A 87 7.87 7.43 -1.14
CA GLU A 87 7.27 6.10 -1.12
C GLU A 87 5.88 6.14 -0.50
N ARG A 88 4.96 5.36 -1.07
CA ARG A 88 3.64 5.14 -0.45
C ARG A 88 3.80 4.49 0.92
N LEU A 89 3.11 5.02 1.93
CA LEU A 89 3.23 4.55 3.31
C LEU A 89 2.80 3.10 3.46
N ASN A 90 1.72 2.71 2.82
CA ASN A 90 0.99 1.47 3.11
C ASN A 90 0.93 0.50 1.93
N THR A 91 2.05 0.32 1.21
CA THR A 91 2.13 -0.57 0.05
C THR A 91 1.69 -2.00 0.37
N ILE A 92 2.07 -2.55 1.54
CA ILE A 92 1.64 -3.89 1.95
C ILE A 92 0.12 -3.91 2.21
N GLY A 93 -0.42 -2.86 2.80
CA GLY A 93 -1.87 -2.73 3.00
C GLY A 93 -2.62 -2.66 1.67
N GLU A 94 -2.18 -1.79 0.76
CA GLU A 94 -2.87 -1.54 -0.51
C GLU A 94 -2.68 -2.69 -1.53
N ASP A 95 -1.47 -3.25 -1.63
CA ASP A 95 -1.15 -4.20 -2.69
C ASP A 95 -1.42 -5.66 -2.30
N PHE A 96 -1.52 -5.99 -0.99
CA PHE A 96 -1.69 -7.36 -0.50
C PHE A 96 -2.84 -7.53 0.50
N ALA A 97 -2.81 -6.85 1.66
CA ALA A 97 -3.78 -7.08 2.71
C ALA A 97 -5.21 -6.66 2.29
N GLY A 98 -5.35 -5.48 1.72
CA GLY A 98 -6.63 -4.96 1.27
C GLY A 98 -7.31 -5.81 0.21
N PRO A 99 -6.66 -6.16 -0.91
CA PRO A 99 -7.22 -7.10 -1.89
C PRO A 99 -7.59 -8.46 -1.28
N THR A 100 -6.79 -8.98 -0.33
CA THR A 100 -7.10 -10.22 0.38
C THR A 100 -8.37 -10.08 1.22
N ILE A 101 -8.49 -9.00 1.99
CA ILE A 101 -9.69 -8.72 2.80
C ILE A 101 -10.90 -8.47 1.89
N ALA A 102 -10.74 -7.71 0.81
CA ALA A 102 -11.80 -7.43 -0.15
C ALA A 102 -12.39 -8.71 -0.74
N HIS A 103 -11.53 -9.71 -1.03
CA HIS A 103 -11.95 -10.95 -1.65
C HIS A 103 -12.46 -12.00 -0.65
N PHE A 104 -11.76 -12.21 0.47
CA PHE A 104 -12.00 -13.30 1.40
C PHE A 104 -12.60 -12.86 2.74
N GLY A 105 -12.53 -11.58 3.08
CA GLY A 105 -12.98 -11.06 4.37
C GLY A 105 -14.50 -11.05 4.52
N THR A 106 -14.96 -11.12 5.78
CA THR A 106 -16.36 -10.86 6.13
C THR A 106 -16.68 -9.37 5.89
N GLN A 107 -17.96 -9.03 5.81
CA GLN A 107 -18.37 -7.62 5.67
C GLN A 107 -17.84 -6.77 6.82
N GLU A 108 -17.88 -7.28 8.05
CA GLU A 108 -17.34 -6.62 9.23
C GLU A 108 -15.83 -6.30 9.08
N GLN A 109 -15.04 -7.25 8.56
CA GLN A 109 -13.62 -7.04 8.30
C GLN A 109 -13.37 -6.01 7.19
N LYS A 110 -14.18 -6.03 6.13
CA LYS A 110 -14.10 -5.04 5.05
C LYS A 110 -14.38 -3.64 5.57
N ASP A 111 -15.46 -3.49 6.32
CA ASP A 111 -15.87 -2.20 6.90
C ASP A 111 -14.84 -1.66 7.91
N ALA A 112 -14.22 -2.56 8.68
CA ALA A 112 -13.22 -2.18 9.68
C ALA A 112 -11.88 -1.75 9.07
N HIS A 113 -11.45 -2.34 7.95
CA HIS A 113 -10.07 -2.22 7.52
C HIS A 113 -9.86 -1.51 6.16
N LEU A 114 -10.74 -1.73 5.15
CA LEU A 114 -10.39 -1.33 3.78
C LEU A 114 -10.17 0.18 3.65
N ARG A 115 -11.07 1.00 4.19
CA ARG A 115 -10.89 2.45 4.17
C ARG A 115 -9.64 2.88 4.92
N ARG A 116 -9.38 2.30 6.10
CA ARG A 116 -8.25 2.65 6.95
C ARG A 116 -6.89 2.30 6.33
N ILE A 117 -6.88 1.26 5.48
CA ILE A 117 -5.72 0.94 4.64
C ILE A 117 -5.45 2.07 3.64
N LEU A 118 -6.46 2.53 2.92
CA LEU A 118 -6.30 3.56 1.89
C LEU A 118 -5.91 4.93 2.48
N THR A 119 -6.49 5.28 3.63
CA THR A 119 -6.15 6.55 4.32
C THR A 119 -4.79 6.52 5.02
N GLY A 120 -4.18 5.33 5.21
CA GLY A 120 -2.95 5.16 5.98
C GLY A 120 -3.15 5.29 7.50
N GLU A 121 -4.40 5.25 8.00
CA GLU A 121 -4.67 5.15 9.44
C GLU A 121 -4.11 3.86 10.01
N ASP A 122 -4.34 2.73 9.33
CA ASP A 122 -3.79 1.42 9.67
C ASP A 122 -2.68 1.06 8.68
N ILE A 123 -1.48 0.92 9.19
CA ILE A 123 -0.32 0.46 8.42
C ILE A 123 -0.20 -1.05 8.58
N TRP A 124 0.00 -1.74 7.48
CA TRP A 124 0.09 -3.19 7.45
C TRP A 124 1.51 -3.67 7.13
N CYS A 125 1.89 -4.78 7.73
CA CYS A 125 3.11 -5.50 7.37
C CYS A 125 2.80 -6.96 6.99
N GLN A 126 3.78 -7.63 6.39
CA GLN A 126 3.64 -9.02 5.94
C GLN A 126 4.66 -9.91 6.65
N LEU A 127 4.17 -10.86 7.45
CA LEU A 127 4.96 -11.78 8.25
C LEU A 127 5.10 -13.14 7.54
N PHE A 128 5.92 -13.23 6.51
CA PHE A 128 6.12 -14.47 5.74
C PHE A 128 7.43 -15.17 6.12
N SER A 129 8.57 -14.56 5.83
CA SER A 129 9.87 -15.18 5.97
C SER A 129 10.23 -15.55 7.41
N GLU A 130 10.94 -16.65 7.56
CA GLU A 130 11.52 -17.14 8.81
C GLU A 130 13.03 -17.29 8.66
N PRO A 131 13.81 -17.42 9.74
CA PRO A 131 15.28 -17.56 9.65
C PRO A 131 15.73 -18.67 8.72
N GLU A 132 14.97 -19.77 8.62
CA GLU A 132 15.28 -20.93 7.79
C GLU A 132 14.35 -21.12 6.59
N SER A 133 13.42 -20.16 6.34
CA SER A 133 12.40 -20.27 5.30
C SER A 133 12.14 -18.89 4.66
N GLY A 134 12.52 -18.77 3.40
CA GLY A 134 12.27 -17.59 2.57
C GLY A 134 11.51 -17.96 1.31
N SER A 135 12.20 -18.18 0.18
CA SER A 135 11.58 -18.60 -1.08
C SER A 135 10.87 -19.96 -0.97
N ASP A 136 11.38 -20.87 -0.15
CA ASP A 136 10.66 -22.09 0.23
C ASP A 136 9.67 -21.80 1.37
N LEU A 137 8.57 -21.13 1.03
CA LEU A 137 7.52 -20.76 1.99
C LEU A 137 6.84 -22.00 2.60
N ALA A 138 6.84 -23.14 1.92
CA ALA A 138 6.24 -24.36 2.43
C ALA A 138 6.97 -24.95 3.64
N SER A 139 8.24 -24.57 3.87
CA SER A 139 9.03 -25.02 5.02
C SER A 139 8.82 -24.20 6.31
N LEU A 140 7.83 -23.30 6.36
CA LEU A 140 7.50 -22.49 7.54
C LEU A 140 7.29 -23.35 8.79
N ARG A 141 7.83 -22.88 9.92
CA ARG A 141 7.75 -23.55 11.23
C ARG A 141 6.87 -22.83 12.25
N THR A 142 6.50 -21.57 12.00
CA THR A 142 5.55 -20.84 12.87
C THR A 142 4.23 -21.61 12.96
N LYS A 143 3.80 -21.83 14.20
CA LYS A 143 2.57 -22.57 14.51
C LYS A 143 1.53 -21.66 15.12
N ALA A 144 0.28 -21.84 14.70
CA ALA A 144 -0.88 -21.24 15.32
C ALA A 144 -1.77 -22.36 15.88
N VAL A 145 -1.89 -22.44 17.19
CA VAL A 145 -2.72 -23.44 17.88
C VAL A 145 -3.96 -22.76 18.41
N LYS A 146 -5.14 -23.29 18.03
CA LYS A 146 -6.42 -22.77 18.52
C LYS A 146 -6.53 -22.95 20.03
N VAL A 147 -6.90 -21.90 20.73
CA VAL A 147 -7.15 -21.86 22.17
C VAL A 147 -8.48 -21.16 22.43
N GLU A 148 -8.96 -21.15 23.67
CA GLU A 148 -10.15 -20.39 24.05
C GLU A 148 -9.94 -18.90 23.73
N GLY A 149 -10.86 -18.30 22.99
CA GLY A 149 -10.82 -16.88 22.61
C GLY A 149 -9.88 -16.51 21.48
N GLY A 150 -9.18 -17.48 20.81
CA GLY A 150 -8.28 -17.13 19.70
C GLY A 150 -7.24 -18.18 19.35
N TYR A 151 -6.01 -17.72 19.08
CA TYR A 151 -4.89 -18.57 18.69
C TYR A 151 -3.64 -18.23 19.50
N ARG A 152 -2.89 -19.26 19.88
CA ARG A 152 -1.52 -19.13 20.38
C ARG A 152 -0.56 -19.30 19.22
N ILE A 153 0.22 -18.27 18.93
CA ILE A 153 1.22 -18.27 17.86
C ILE A 153 2.60 -18.47 18.48
N THR A 154 3.40 -19.38 17.90
CA THR A 154 4.78 -19.63 18.31
C THR A 154 5.65 -19.73 17.06
N GLY A 155 6.66 -18.89 16.95
CA GLY A 155 7.59 -18.81 15.82
C GLY A 155 8.38 -17.51 15.82
N GLN A 156 9.20 -17.33 14.79
CA GLN A 156 9.97 -16.11 14.55
C GLN A 156 9.85 -15.73 13.08
N LYS A 157 9.55 -14.45 12.82
CA LYS A 157 9.52 -13.87 11.49
C LYS A 157 10.68 -12.88 11.32
N ILE A 158 11.19 -12.77 10.08
CA ILE A 158 12.29 -11.88 9.72
C ILE A 158 11.94 -11.12 8.43
N TRP A 159 12.74 -10.09 8.13
CA TRP A 159 12.62 -9.29 6.90
C TRP A 159 11.25 -8.65 6.70
N THR A 160 10.58 -8.33 7.79
CA THR A 160 9.25 -7.72 7.76
C THR A 160 9.37 -6.22 7.59
N SER A 161 9.22 -5.75 6.37
CA SER A 161 9.25 -4.33 6.05
C SER A 161 8.20 -3.56 6.83
N ARG A 162 8.64 -2.47 7.48
CA ARG A 162 7.78 -1.54 8.25
C ARG A 162 7.07 -2.14 9.46
N ALA A 163 7.49 -3.32 9.96
CA ALA A 163 6.89 -3.94 11.15
C ALA A 163 6.86 -3.00 12.36
N GLN A 164 7.88 -2.14 12.52
CA GLN A 164 7.97 -1.16 13.60
C GLN A 164 6.92 -0.03 13.51
N LEU A 165 6.24 0.11 12.37
CA LEU A 165 5.19 1.11 12.13
C LEU A 165 3.81 0.48 12.00
N ALA A 166 3.75 -0.85 11.84
CA ALA A 166 2.53 -1.55 11.50
C ALA A 166 1.54 -1.61 12.66
N SER A 167 0.27 -1.45 12.34
CA SER A 167 -0.87 -1.69 13.23
C SER A 167 -1.26 -3.17 13.21
N TYR A 168 -1.04 -3.84 12.06
CA TYR A 168 -1.39 -5.22 11.79
C TYR A 168 -0.31 -5.95 11.03
#